data_bab7ad0f28a4e9a9e2cb9b0f6c170d7b
#
_entry.id   bab7ad0f28a4e9a9e2cb9b0f6c170d7b
#
_cell.length_a   1.000
_cell.length_b   1.000
_cell.length_c   1.000
_cell.angle_alpha   90.00
_cell.angle_beta   90.00
_cell.angle_gamma   90.00
#
_symmetry.space_group_name_H-M   'P 1'
#
loop_
_entity.id
_entity.type
_entity.pdbx_description
1 polymer ?
#
loop_
_entity_poly.entity_id
_entity_poly.type
_entity_poly.pdbx_seq_one_letter_code
_entity_poly.pdbx_strand_id
1 'polypeptide(L)'
;GIVKLHIDPGKYKLLVLAHNADKNPATTDPEHIVFGKDVTDTFYEFKDIDIQNTGEIDVSLKRAVAKFQLVTTDVVPSGFSQIYCVYTGGGSTFDAVKGVGVNAGSQYKIFGLSATDINKTKTLEIYTFPRSENDSLNMLVETFNANNEIHRKLSLHVPIRKNMITRYTGSLFDESANETFHINLQSADEWETREFNF
;
A
#
# COMPACT_ATOMS: atom_id res chain seq x y z
N GLY A 1 7.66 -2.51 -22.94
CA GLY A 1 9.12 -2.81 -23.05
C GLY A 1 9.32 -4.23 -23.54
N ILE A 2 10.48 -4.52 -24.11
CA ILE A 2 10.85 -5.86 -24.59
C ILE A 2 12.13 -6.27 -23.83
N VAL A 3 12.12 -7.47 -23.25
CA VAL A 3 13.29 -8.11 -22.66
C VAL A 3 13.63 -9.35 -23.49
N LYS A 4 14.89 -9.50 -23.86
CA LYS A 4 15.37 -10.68 -24.60
C LYS A 4 16.15 -11.58 -23.64
N LEU A 5 15.76 -12.84 -23.57
CA LEU A 5 16.41 -13.87 -22.76
C LEU A 5 16.83 -15.03 -23.68
N HIS A 6 17.98 -15.62 -23.38
CA HIS A 6 18.44 -16.85 -24.01
C HIS A 6 18.31 -17.96 -22.98
N ILE A 7 17.33 -18.82 -23.19
CA ILE A 7 17.04 -19.99 -22.33
C ILE A 7 16.80 -21.22 -23.20
N ASP A 8 17.15 -22.38 -22.68
CA ASP A 8 16.96 -23.64 -23.38
C ASP A 8 15.46 -23.99 -23.50
N PRO A 9 15.07 -24.83 -24.49
CA PRO A 9 13.71 -25.38 -24.55
C PRO A 9 13.36 -26.10 -23.26
N GLY A 10 12.13 -25.88 -22.76
CA GLY A 10 11.68 -26.48 -21.51
C GLY A 10 10.47 -25.80 -20.90
N LYS A 11 10.00 -26.36 -19.79
CA LYS A 11 8.89 -25.79 -18.99
C LYS A 11 9.44 -24.95 -17.85
N TYR A 12 8.96 -23.73 -17.73
CA TYR A 12 9.43 -22.75 -16.75
C TYR A 12 8.25 -22.06 -16.05
N LYS A 13 8.54 -21.46 -14.93
CA LYS A 13 7.67 -20.51 -14.26
C LYS A 13 8.23 -19.10 -14.52
N LEU A 14 7.41 -18.25 -15.11
CA LEU A 14 7.73 -16.85 -15.37
C LEU A 14 7.10 -16.01 -14.27
N LEU A 15 7.95 -15.27 -13.55
CA LEU A 15 7.54 -14.18 -12.66
C LEU A 15 8.06 -12.86 -13.23
N VAL A 16 7.14 -11.93 -13.48
CA VAL A 16 7.48 -10.54 -13.80
C VAL A 16 6.93 -9.66 -12.70
N LEU A 17 7.80 -8.78 -12.17
CA LEU A 17 7.47 -7.88 -11.09
C LEU A 17 7.90 -6.46 -11.47
N ALA A 18 6.99 -5.48 -11.31
CA ALA A 18 7.27 -4.07 -11.49
C ALA A 18 6.84 -3.29 -10.24
N HIS A 19 7.71 -2.44 -9.73
CA HIS A 19 7.48 -1.62 -8.54
C HIS A 19 8.36 -0.37 -8.57
N ASN A 20 8.09 0.58 -7.67
CA ASN A 20 8.88 1.81 -7.54
C ASN A 20 9.55 1.95 -6.14
N ALA A 21 9.79 0.84 -5.44
CA ALA A 21 10.58 0.84 -4.23
C ALA A 21 12.07 1.09 -4.55
N ASP A 22 12.77 1.77 -3.63
CA ASP A 22 14.21 2.08 -3.80
C ASP A 22 15.09 0.83 -3.89
N LYS A 23 14.64 -0.28 -3.31
CA LYS A 23 15.35 -1.56 -3.31
C LYS A 23 14.49 -2.65 -3.91
N ASN A 24 15.13 -3.52 -4.69
CA ASN A 24 14.45 -4.70 -5.19
C ASN A 24 14.22 -5.71 -4.05
N PRO A 25 13.01 -6.28 -3.95
CA PRO A 25 12.76 -7.40 -3.05
C PRO A 25 13.52 -8.65 -3.51
N ALA A 26 13.77 -9.58 -2.57
CA ALA A 26 14.29 -10.88 -2.92
C ALA A 26 13.22 -11.70 -3.64
N THR A 27 13.51 -12.19 -4.84
CA THR A 27 12.58 -12.92 -5.73
C THR A 27 12.96 -14.39 -5.94
N THR A 28 13.89 -14.92 -5.16
CA THR A 28 14.34 -16.32 -5.27
C THR A 28 13.26 -17.33 -4.88
N ASP A 29 12.32 -16.90 -4.04
CA ASP A 29 11.14 -17.67 -3.67
C ASP A 29 9.88 -16.90 -4.08
N PRO A 30 9.14 -17.34 -5.13
CA PRO A 30 7.94 -16.64 -5.62
C PRO A 30 6.76 -16.69 -4.64
N GLU A 31 6.76 -17.62 -3.68
CA GLU A 31 5.74 -17.68 -2.63
C GLU A 31 6.07 -16.75 -1.44
N HIS A 32 7.29 -16.19 -1.40
CA HIS A 32 7.75 -15.41 -0.25
C HIS A 32 8.61 -14.20 -0.65
N ILE A 33 8.03 -13.26 -1.40
CA ILE A 33 8.70 -12.05 -1.87
C ILE A 33 8.58 -10.95 -0.81
N VAL A 34 9.67 -10.63 -0.12
CA VAL A 34 9.69 -9.70 1.03
C VAL A 34 9.96 -8.28 0.58
N PHE A 35 8.99 -7.38 0.75
CA PHE A 35 9.12 -5.93 0.53
C PHE A 35 9.46 -5.17 1.83
N GLY A 36 9.18 -5.76 3.00
CA GLY A 36 9.42 -5.13 4.28
C GLY A 36 8.59 -3.86 4.50
N LYS A 37 9.26 -2.74 4.81
CA LYS A 37 8.61 -1.44 5.04
C LYS A 37 8.32 -0.65 3.75
N ASP A 38 8.83 -1.11 2.62
CA ASP A 38 8.86 -0.38 1.37
C ASP A 38 7.87 -0.93 0.34
N VAL A 39 6.72 -1.41 0.79
CA VAL A 39 5.62 -1.77 -0.14
C VAL A 39 5.19 -0.51 -0.87
N THR A 40 5.26 -0.56 -2.19
CA THR A 40 4.91 0.53 -3.10
C THR A 40 3.89 0.06 -4.12
N ASP A 41 3.52 0.92 -5.06
CA ASP A 41 2.67 0.50 -6.17
C ASP A 41 3.39 -0.62 -6.95
N THR A 42 2.80 -1.82 -6.88
CA THR A 42 3.44 -3.06 -7.34
C THR A 42 2.51 -3.82 -8.26
N PHE A 43 3.07 -4.22 -9.40
CA PHE A 43 2.40 -5.01 -10.42
C PHE A 43 3.14 -6.31 -10.64
N TYR A 44 2.43 -7.37 -11.01
CA TYR A 44 3.02 -8.67 -11.26
C TYR A 44 2.24 -9.47 -12.30
N GLU A 45 2.94 -10.42 -12.89
CA GLU A 45 2.36 -11.59 -13.55
C GLU A 45 3.18 -12.82 -13.16
N PHE A 46 2.47 -13.91 -12.84
CA PHE A 46 3.05 -15.21 -12.60
C PHE A 46 2.31 -16.25 -13.44
N LYS A 47 3.05 -17.02 -14.26
CA LYS A 47 2.47 -18.04 -15.12
C LYS A 47 3.46 -19.15 -15.47
N ASP A 48 2.91 -20.32 -15.78
CA ASP A 48 3.68 -21.40 -16.41
C ASP A 48 3.88 -21.08 -17.89
N ILE A 49 5.07 -21.35 -18.40
CA ILE A 49 5.44 -21.18 -19.80
C ILE A 49 6.13 -22.46 -20.32
N ASP A 50 5.90 -22.77 -21.59
CA ASP A 50 6.56 -23.89 -22.28
C ASP A 50 7.28 -23.34 -23.51
N ILE A 51 8.62 -23.40 -23.48
CA ILE A 51 9.48 -22.90 -24.54
C ILE A 51 9.95 -24.05 -25.39
N GLN A 52 9.48 -24.07 -26.63
CA GLN A 52 9.86 -25.10 -27.61
C GLN A 52 10.88 -24.56 -28.61
N ASN A 53 10.75 -23.30 -29.01
CA ASN A 53 11.58 -22.61 -29.99
C ASN A 53 11.65 -21.12 -29.67
N THR A 54 12.40 -20.36 -30.47
CA THR A 54 12.39 -18.89 -30.38
C THR A 54 10.96 -18.36 -30.59
N GLY A 55 10.50 -17.51 -29.70
CA GLY A 55 9.17 -16.94 -29.73
C GLY A 55 9.04 -15.72 -28.82
N GLU A 56 7.86 -15.16 -28.80
CA GLU A 56 7.50 -14.03 -27.93
C GLU A 56 6.49 -14.50 -26.89
N ILE A 57 6.60 -13.96 -25.68
CA ILE A 57 5.69 -14.22 -24.58
C ILE A 57 5.12 -12.88 -24.12
N ASP A 58 3.82 -12.70 -24.31
CA ASP A 58 3.13 -11.51 -23.83
C ASP A 58 2.98 -11.56 -22.30
N VAL A 59 3.22 -10.42 -21.67
CA VAL A 59 3.09 -10.22 -20.22
C VAL A 59 2.06 -9.15 -19.96
N SER A 60 1.06 -9.45 -19.14
CA SER A 60 0.00 -8.53 -18.72
C SER A 60 0.04 -8.34 -17.22
N LEU A 61 0.68 -7.28 -16.78
CA LEU A 61 0.88 -6.98 -15.37
C LEU A 61 -0.44 -6.55 -14.71
N LYS A 62 -0.74 -7.13 -13.54
CA LYS A 62 -1.88 -6.78 -12.69
C LYS A 62 -1.37 -6.18 -11.39
N ARG A 63 -2.06 -5.16 -10.89
CA ARG A 63 -1.72 -4.55 -9.61
C ARG A 63 -1.95 -5.52 -8.45
N ALA A 64 -0.92 -5.71 -7.62
CA ALA A 64 -0.92 -6.64 -6.50
C ALA A 64 -1.38 -6.00 -5.18
N VAL A 65 -1.32 -4.68 -5.09
CA VAL A 65 -1.50 -3.92 -3.85
C VAL A 65 -2.89 -3.27 -3.74
N ALA A 66 -3.27 -2.97 -2.49
CA ALA A 66 -4.24 -1.95 -2.12
C ALA A 66 -3.52 -0.69 -1.67
N LYS A 67 -4.18 0.47 -1.76
CA LYS A 67 -3.69 1.74 -1.24
C LYS A 67 -4.67 2.29 -0.20
N PHE A 68 -4.17 2.60 0.98
CA PHE A 68 -4.83 3.46 1.95
C PHE A 68 -4.36 4.90 1.75
N GLN A 69 -5.31 5.85 1.76
CA GLN A 69 -5.03 7.28 1.79
C GLN A 69 -5.75 7.92 2.98
N LEU A 70 -5.04 8.72 3.77
CA LEU A 70 -5.62 9.64 4.73
C LEU A 70 -5.36 11.07 4.27
N VAL A 71 -6.44 11.83 4.05
CA VAL A 71 -6.38 13.23 3.60
C VAL A 71 -6.90 14.12 4.73
N THR A 72 -6.07 15.02 5.25
CA THR A 72 -6.50 15.93 6.29
C THR A 72 -7.31 17.08 5.71
N THR A 73 -8.41 17.48 6.39
CA THR A 73 -9.18 18.68 6.08
C THR A 73 -8.64 19.91 6.80
N ASP A 74 -7.96 19.69 7.92
CA ASP A 74 -7.23 20.70 8.67
C ASP A 74 -5.77 20.79 8.20
N VAL A 75 -5.14 21.91 8.50
CA VAL A 75 -3.75 22.16 8.17
C VAL A 75 -2.83 21.69 9.30
N VAL A 76 -1.62 21.30 8.96
CA VAL A 76 -0.58 20.96 9.94
C VAL A 76 -0.25 22.20 10.77
N PRO A 77 -0.50 22.21 12.10
CA PRO A 77 -0.12 23.33 12.95
C PRO A 77 1.39 23.38 13.20
N SER A 78 1.89 24.53 13.62
CA SER A 78 3.24 24.60 14.18
C SER A 78 3.37 23.76 15.46
N GLY A 79 4.51 23.15 15.68
CA GLY A 79 4.78 22.36 16.89
C GLY A 79 4.43 20.87 16.78
N PHE A 80 4.02 20.39 15.60
CA PHE A 80 3.90 18.96 15.33
C PHE A 80 5.17 18.42 14.65
N SER A 81 5.54 17.18 14.97
CA SER A 81 6.78 16.55 14.49
C SER A 81 6.54 15.38 13.56
N GLN A 82 5.51 14.59 13.80
CA GLN A 82 5.25 13.37 13.00
C GLN A 82 3.82 12.86 13.16
N ILE A 83 3.42 12.05 12.17
CA ILE A 83 2.23 11.21 12.23
C ILE A 83 2.72 9.75 12.19
N TYR A 84 2.28 8.94 13.13
CA TYR A 84 2.64 7.53 13.26
C TYR A 84 1.43 6.66 12.99
N CYS A 85 1.53 5.76 12.03
CA CYS A 85 0.51 4.80 11.69
C CYS A 85 0.99 3.40 12.06
N VAL A 86 0.30 2.73 12.98
CA VAL A 86 0.48 1.31 13.30
C VAL A 86 -0.72 0.54 12.80
N TYR A 87 -0.52 -0.58 12.14
CA TYR A 87 -1.62 -1.36 11.60
C TYR A 87 -1.32 -2.85 11.58
N THR A 88 -2.39 -3.64 11.67
CA THR A 88 -2.42 -5.07 11.42
C THR A 88 -3.36 -5.36 10.25
N GLY A 89 -3.22 -6.50 9.64
CA GLY A 89 -3.92 -6.82 8.39
C GLY A 89 -3.06 -6.46 7.17
N GLY A 90 -3.44 -6.94 5.99
CA GLY A 90 -2.60 -6.86 4.81
C GLY A 90 -1.27 -7.60 4.98
N GLY A 91 -0.34 -7.41 4.08
CA GLY A 91 0.98 -8.03 4.12
C GLY A 91 2.07 -7.12 3.54
N SER A 92 3.29 -7.27 4.03
CA SER A 92 4.52 -6.70 3.45
C SER A 92 5.37 -7.73 2.71
N THR A 93 4.91 -8.97 2.68
CA THR A 93 5.44 -10.09 1.90
C THR A 93 4.37 -10.52 0.91
N PHE A 94 4.76 -10.86 -0.30
CA PHE A 94 3.87 -11.22 -1.38
C PHE A 94 4.11 -12.66 -1.85
N ASP A 95 3.05 -13.45 -1.91
CA ASP A 95 3.00 -14.75 -2.57
C ASP A 95 2.52 -14.53 -4.01
N ALA A 96 3.43 -14.53 -4.96
CA ALA A 96 3.11 -14.30 -6.37
C ALA A 96 2.40 -15.50 -7.01
N VAL A 97 2.55 -16.71 -6.46
CA VAL A 97 1.87 -17.92 -6.95
C VAL A 97 0.37 -17.83 -6.68
N LYS A 98 0.00 -17.41 -5.47
CA LYS A 98 -1.40 -17.22 -5.07
C LYS A 98 -1.91 -15.80 -5.37
N GLY A 99 -1.01 -14.85 -5.59
CA GLY A 99 -1.32 -13.45 -5.83
C GLY A 99 -1.83 -12.71 -4.57
N VAL A 100 -1.39 -13.07 -3.38
CA VAL A 100 -1.90 -12.51 -2.12
C VAL A 100 -0.76 -12.09 -1.19
N GLY A 101 -1.08 -11.21 -0.24
CA GLY A 101 -0.19 -10.89 0.86
C GLY A 101 -0.08 -12.04 1.86
N VAL A 102 1.11 -12.21 2.43
CA VAL A 102 1.39 -13.17 3.51
C VAL A 102 2.13 -12.47 4.65
N ASN A 103 2.31 -13.14 5.79
CA ASN A 103 2.98 -12.62 6.97
C ASN A 103 2.38 -11.32 7.54
N ALA A 104 1.17 -11.41 8.02
CA ALA A 104 0.40 -10.31 8.58
C ALA A 104 0.77 -9.98 10.03
N GLY A 105 2.01 -9.60 10.28
CA GLY A 105 2.42 -9.03 11.57
C GLY A 105 1.97 -7.58 11.73
N SER A 106 2.24 -6.99 12.89
CA SER A 106 2.09 -5.55 13.10
C SER A 106 3.10 -4.80 12.23
N GLN A 107 2.60 -3.82 11.48
CA GLN A 107 3.38 -2.96 10.60
C GLN A 107 3.24 -1.51 11.08
N TYR A 108 4.18 -0.66 10.70
CA TYR A 108 4.08 0.76 11.00
C TYR A 108 4.70 1.61 9.90
N LYS A 109 4.21 2.85 9.79
CA LYS A 109 4.81 3.89 8.95
C LYS A 109 4.83 5.22 9.69
N ILE A 110 5.96 5.92 9.58
CA ILE A 110 6.17 7.23 10.18
C ILE A 110 6.21 8.26 9.05
N PHE A 111 5.40 9.30 9.18
CA PHE A 111 5.40 10.46 8.31
C PHE A 111 5.93 11.65 9.09
N GLY A 112 7.19 12.00 8.88
CA GLY A 112 7.81 13.19 9.48
C GLY A 112 7.13 14.45 8.96
N LEU A 113 6.96 15.44 9.83
CA LEU A 113 6.46 16.76 9.51
C LEU A 113 7.60 17.77 9.56
N SER A 114 7.67 18.63 8.57
CA SER A 114 8.70 19.64 8.41
C SER A 114 8.11 21.05 8.36
N ALA A 115 8.94 22.06 8.40
CA ALA A 115 8.50 23.44 8.26
C ALA A 115 7.74 23.70 6.94
N THR A 116 8.01 22.91 5.89
CA THR A 116 7.32 23.04 4.60
C THR A 116 5.90 22.46 4.60
N ASP A 117 5.54 21.67 5.62
CA ASP A 117 4.22 21.08 5.79
C ASP A 117 3.27 22.00 6.59
N ILE A 118 3.82 22.93 7.39
CA ILE A 118 3.04 23.84 8.24
C ILE A 118 2.07 24.66 7.40
N ASN A 119 0.84 24.85 7.91
CA ASN A 119 -0.28 25.54 7.26
C ASN A 119 -0.71 24.90 5.92
N LYS A 120 -0.42 23.62 5.70
CA LYS A 120 -0.91 22.83 4.56
C LYS A 120 -1.66 21.61 5.03
N THR A 121 -2.62 21.17 4.25
CA THR A 121 -3.23 19.84 4.41
C THR A 121 -2.22 18.75 4.08
N LYS A 122 -2.41 17.55 4.62
CA LYS A 122 -1.52 16.41 4.42
C LYS A 122 -2.26 15.24 3.79
N THR A 123 -1.60 14.58 2.86
CA THR A 123 -2.04 13.27 2.34
C THR A 123 -1.00 12.23 2.72
N LEU A 124 -1.45 11.19 3.41
CA LEU A 124 -0.64 10.03 3.79
C LEU A 124 -1.04 8.85 2.92
N GLU A 125 -0.05 8.10 2.45
CA GLU A 125 -0.29 6.92 1.61
C GLU A 125 0.43 5.70 2.17
N ILE A 126 -0.30 4.60 2.24
CA ILE A 126 0.23 3.29 2.65
C ILE A 126 -0.23 2.25 1.63
N TYR A 127 0.74 1.52 1.08
CA TYR A 127 0.48 0.37 0.24
C TYR A 127 0.64 -0.93 1.04
N THR A 128 -0.17 -1.92 0.71
CA THR A 128 -0.11 -3.24 1.34
C THR A 128 -0.63 -4.30 0.37
N PHE A 129 -0.19 -5.54 0.52
CA PHE A 129 -0.74 -6.67 -0.22
C PHE A 129 -1.94 -7.25 0.54
N PRO A 130 -3.18 -7.20 0.00
CA PRO A 130 -4.32 -7.87 0.60
C PRO A 130 -4.11 -9.38 0.67
N ARG A 131 -4.49 -10.00 1.78
CA ARG A 131 -4.35 -11.45 2.03
C ARG A 131 -5.51 -12.26 1.44
N SER A 132 -6.61 -11.57 1.16
CA SER A 132 -7.81 -12.13 0.56
C SER A 132 -8.52 -11.06 -0.26
N GLU A 133 -9.59 -11.45 -0.94
CA GLU A 133 -10.40 -10.54 -1.75
C GLU A 133 -11.13 -9.49 -0.89
N ASN A 134 -11.50 -9.85 0.36
CA ASN A 134 -12.11 -8.95 1.34
C ASN A 134 -11.24 -8.91 2.60
N ASP A 135 -10.20 -8.11 2.59
CA ASP A 135 -9.29 -7.91 3.73
C ASP A 135 -9.50 -6.53 4.34
N SER A 136 -8.93 -6.28 5.50
CA SER A 136 -8.98 -4.98 6.18
C SER A 136 -7.71 -4.71 6.98
N LEU A 137 -7.42 -3.42 7.19
CA LEU A 137 -6.43 -2.96 8.16
C LEU A 137 -7.16 -2.52 9.43
N ASN A 138 -6.69 -2.97 10.59
CA ASN A 138 -6.98 -2.32 11.86
C ASN A 138 -5.82 -1.38 12.14
N MET A 139 -6.08 -0.08 12.05
CA MET A 139 -5.06 0.96 12.08
C MET A 139 -5.26 1.90 13.24
N LEU A 140 -4.16 2.23 13.92
CA LEU A 140 -4.07 3.34 14.86
C LEU A 140 -3.21 4.42 14.23
N VAL A 141 -3.76 5.64 14.13
CA VAL A 141 -3.06 6.84 13.68
C VAL A 141 -2.83 7.73 14.88
N GLU A 142 -1.59 8.11 15.13
CA GLU A 142 -1.19 8.98 16.24
C GLU A 142 -0.46 10.21 15.70
N THR A 143 -0.81 11.39 16.19
CA THR A 143 -0.06 12.63 15.93
C THR A 143 0.80 12.97 17.11
N PHE A 144 2.03 13.45 16.86
CA PHE A 144 2.99 13.80 17.88
C PHE A 144 3.40 15.26 17.76
N ASN A 145 3.50 15.94 18.92
CA ASN A 145 4.08 17.28 19.00
C ASN A 145 5.62 17.24 18.96
N ALA A 146 6.25 18.40 18.97
CA ALA A 146 7.71 18.53 18.94
C ALA A 146 8.41 17.96 20.20
N ASN A 147 7.69 17.82 21.31
CA ASN A 147 8.18 17.18 22.53
C ASN A 147 8.06 15.66 22.52
N ASN A 148 7.61 15.08 21.38
CA ASN A 148 7.33 13.65 21.22
C ASN A 148 6.19 13.15 22.12
N GLU A 149 5.25 14.02 22.45
CA GLU A 149 4.02 13.67 23.16
C GLU A 149 2.89 13.42 22.17
N ILE A 150 2.06 12.43 22.48
CA ILE A 150 0.88 12.11 21.64
C ILE A 150 -0.15 13.22 21.86
N HIS A 151 -0.55 13.86 20.75
CA HIS A 151 -1.61 14.87 20.76
C HIS A 151 -2.97 14.22 20.50
N ARG A 152 -3.07 13.34 19.49
CA ARG A 152 -4.33 12.67 19.14
C ARG A 152 -4.09 11.22 18.75
N LYS A 153 -5.11 10.37 19.04
CA LYS A 153 -5.20 8.97 18.60
C LYS A 153 -6.49 8.77 17.82
N LEU A 154 -6.38 8.08 16.70
CA LEU A 154 -7.51 7.73 15.86
C LEU A 154 -7.43 6.26 15.48
N SER A 155 -8.49 5.49 15.77
CA SER A 155 -8.61 4.09 15.38
C SER A 155 -9.47 3.96 14.12
N LEU A 156 -8.96 3.29 13.11
CA LEU A 156 -9.64 3.10 11.82
C LEU A 156 -9.73 1.61 11.49
N HIS A 157 -10.88 1.23 10.95
CA HIS A 157 -11.06 -0.06 10.29
C HIS A 157 -11.14 0.16 8.78
N VAL A 158 -10.08 -0.17 8.06
CA VAL A 158 -9.88 0.21 6.66
C VAL A 158 -10.09 -1.02 5.77
N PRO A 159 -11.20 -1.12 5.03
CA PRO A 159 -11.37 -2.18 4.05
C PRO A 159 -10.32 -2.04 2.93
N ILE A 160 -9.71 -3.13 2.54
CA ILE A 160 -8.71 -3.17 1.48
C ILE A 160 -8.99 -4.29 0.48
N ARG A 161 -8.71 -4.01 -0.78
CA ARG A 161 -8.77 -4.99 -1.88
C ARG A 161 -7.68 -4.64 -2.91
N LYS A 162 -7.17 -5.64 -3.62
CA LYS A 162 -6.26 -5.39 -4.74
C LYS A 162 -6.86 -4.38 -5.72
N ASN A 163 -6.02 -3.49 -6.21
CA ASN A 163 -6.40 -2.45 -7.16
C ASN A 163 -7.47 -1.47 -6.65
N MET A 164 -7.56 -1.27 -5.32
CA MET A 164 -8.51 -0.33 -4.70
C MET A 164 -7.76 0.71 -3.86
N ILE A 165 -8.21 1.97 -3.95
CA ILE A 165 -7.85 3.04 -3.01
C ILE A 165 -8.97 3.17 -2.00
N THR A 166 -8.65 3.01 -0.72
CA THR A 166 -9.53 3.37 0.39
C THR A 166 -9.07 4.70 0.95
N ARG A 167 -9.90 5.75 0.77
CA ARG A 167 -9.59 7.10 1.22
C ARG A 167 -10.43 7.48 2.42
N TYR A 168 -9.77 7.97 3.44
CA TYR A 168 -10.38 8.63 4.60
C TYR A 168 -10.07 10.12 4.54
N THR A 169 -11.08 10.96 4.73
CA THR A 169 -10.93 12.42 4.74
C THR A 169 -11.52 12.96 6.02
N GLY A 170 -10.75 13.75 6.76
CA GLY A 170 -11.21 14.32 8.03
C GLY A 170 -10.14 15.18 8.72
N SER A 171 -10.50 15.77 9.86
CA SER A 171 -9.58 16.53 10.70
C SER A 171 -8.68 15.59 11.48
N LEU A 172 -7.39 15.87 11.51
CA LEU A 172 -6.39 15.06 12.22
C LEU A 172 -5.70 15.82 13.37
N PHE A 173 -5.60 17.13 13.28
CA PHE A 173 -4.85 17.97 14.24
C PHE A 173 -5.77 18.75 15.18
N ASP A 174 -7.04 18.93 14.85
CA ASP A 174 -8.01 19.64 15.70
C ASP A 174 -8.78 18.64 16.58
N GLU A 175 -8.57 18.70 17.90
CA GLU A 175 -9.26 17.86 18.88
C GLU A 175 -10.75 18.22 19.02
N SER A 176 -11.17 19.44 18.67
CA SER A 176 -12.55 19.90 18.78
C SER A 176 -13.42 19.41 17.61
N ALA A 177 -12.82 18.96 16.53
CA ALA A 177 -13.54 18.39 15.42
C ALA A 177 -14.17 17.05 15.83
N ASN A 178 -15.49 16.95 15.73
CA ASN A 178 -16.19 15.67 15.89
C ASN A 178 -15.52 14.64 14.99
N GLU A 179 -15.36 13.39 15.49
CA GLU A 179 -14.66 12.28 14.82
C GLU A 179 -15.35 11.80 13.53
N THR A 180 -15.82 12.74 12.70
CA THR A 180 -16.49 12.40 11.45
C THR A 180 -15.45 12.33 10.33
N PHE A 181 -14.94 11.13 10.08
CA PHE A 181 -14.16 10.86 8.88
C PHE A 181 -15.11 10.43 7.76
N HIS A 182 -15.03 11.11 6.66
CA HIS A 182 -15.69 10.67 5.43
C HIS A 182 -14.82 9.58 4.79
N ILE A 183 -15.40 8.40 4.64
CA ILE A 183 -14.75 7.29 3.91
C ILE A 183 -15.13 7.44 2.44
N ASN A 184 -14.14 7.60 1.60
CA ASN A 184 -14.31 7.56 0.16
C ASN A 184 -13.50 6.40 -0.39
N LEU A 185 -14.15 5.42 -1.00
CA LEU A 185 -13.48 4.34 -1.73
C LEU A 185 -13.37 4.77 -3.18
N GLN A 186 -12.17 5.15 -3.59
CA GLN A 186 -11.92 5.63 -4.94
C GLN A 186 -11.05 4.64 -5.70
N SER A 187 -11.46 4.31 -6.91
CA SER A 187 -10.59 3.74 -7.92
C SER A 187 -9.90 4.90 -8.65
N ALA A 188 -8.60 4.88 -8.83
CA ALA A 188 -7.93 5.71 -9.82
C ALA A 188 -8.16 5.08 -11.21
N ASP A 189 -7.79 5.76 -12.31
CA ASP A 189 -7.88 5.19 -13.66
C ASP A 189 -7.39 3.74 -13.63
N GLU A 190 -8.28 2.81 -13.91
CA GLU A 190 -8.07 1.38 -13.71
C GLU A 190 -8.09 0.88 -12.25
N TRP A 191 -8.31 1.76 -11.25
CA TRP A 191 -8.69 1.37 -9.91
C TRP A 191 -10.21 1.40 -9.78
N GLU A 192 -10.85 0.37 -9.24
CA GLU A 192 -12.30 0.37 -9.01
C GLU A 192 -12.71 1.37 -7.92
N THR A 193 -13.75 2.20 -8.18
CA THR A 193 -14.29 3.17 -7.21
C THR A 193 -15.51 2.61 -6.50
N ARG A 194 -15.56 2.74 -5.18
CA ARG A 194 -16.82 2.67 -4.42
C ARG A 194 -16.86 3.84 -3.44
N GLU A 195 -17.91 4.64 -3.53
CA GLU A 195 -18.22 5.71 -2.59
C GLU A 195 -19.21 5.20 -1.55
N PHE A 196 -18.92 5.47 -0.28
CA PHE A 196 -19.85 5.29 0.81
C PHE A 196 -20.04 6.65 1.49
N ASN A 197 -21.27 7.18 1.46
CA ASN A 197 -21.69 8.30 2.28
C ASN A 197 -22.34 7.73 3.54
N PHE A 198 -21.87 8.16 4.70
CA PHE A 198 -22.45 7.90 6.01
C PHE A 198 -22.95 9.20 6.60
#